data_4a4ef31363a966fc52d012ac43834161
#
_entry.id   4a4ef31363a966fc52d012ac43834161
#
_cell.length_a   1.000
_cell.length_b   1.000
_cell.length_c   1.000
_cell.angle_alpha   90.00
_cell.angle_beta   90.00
_cell.angle_gamma   90.00
#
_symmetry.space_group_name_H-M   'P 1'
#
loop_
_entity.id
_entity.type
_entity.pdbx_description
1 polymer ?
#
loop_
_entity_poly.entity_id
_entity_poly.type
_entity_poly.pdbx_seq_one_letter_code
_entity_poly.pdbx_strand_id
1 'polypeptide(L)'
;MASEEEKMQGILETVDQQEMVGICGRNDEFLRLIRSAFDCTIVARGNQITMSGCAEEVAQLKQLLQELLFLYRQGLPLTTHDVRYSMYMVKAGNLESLHRMYADTIIVNNRGRQVKAKTLGQWQYVETIRHNYITLGIGPAGTGKTETTKDMGRCL
;
A
#
# COMPACT_ATOMS: atom_id res chain seq x y z
N MET A 1 -7.13 13.17 -35.38
CA MET A 1 -8.00 12.03 -35.06
C MET A 1 -7.76 11.69 -33.61
N ALA A 2 -8.63 12.12 -32.73
CA ALA A 2 -8.58 11.69 -31.34
C ALA A 2 -9.01 10.22 -31.33
N SER A 3 -8.09 9.31 -30.96
CA SER A 3 -8.42 7.93 -30.67
C SER A 3 -9.47 7.97 -29.56
N GLU A 4 -10.63 7.40 -29.82
CA GLU A 4 -11.62 7.05 -28.79
C GLU A 4 -10.90 6.10 -27.82
N GLU A 5 -10.36 6.64 -26.74
CA GLU A 5 -9.84 5.84 -25.63
C GLU A 5 -11.05 5.06 -25.09
N GLU A 6 -11.03 3.76 -25.29
CA GLU A 6 -12.03 2.84 -24.77
C GLU A 6 -12.15 3.07 -23.27
N LYS A 7 -13.20 3.77 -22.85
CA LYS A 7 -13.49 3.99 -21.42
C LYS A 7 -13.84 2.65 -20.80
N MET A 8 -12.91 2.13 -20.02
CA MET A 8 -13.14 0.92 -19.25
C MET A 8 -13.80 1.27 -17.91
N GLN A 9 -14.67 0.40 -17.45
CA GLN A 9 -15.29 0.50 -16.14
C GLN A 9 -14.80 -0.66 -15.27
N GLY A 10 -14.24 -0.32 -14.09
CA GLY A 10 -13.84 -1.26 -13.06
C GLY A 10 -14.77 -1.14 -11.85
N ILE A 11 -15.01 -2.25 -11.18
CA ILE A 11 -15.79 -2.31 -9.96
C ILE A 11 -14.98 -3.03 -8.90
N LEU A 12 -14.96 -2.49 -7.67
CA LEU A 12 -14.46 -3.13 -6.47
C LEU A 12 -15.59 -3.18 -5.43
N GLU A 13 -15.83 -4.35 -4.87
CA GLU A 13 -16.80 -4.55 -3.81
C GLU A 13 -16.09 -4.79 -2.47
N THR A 14 -16.60 -4.16 -1.41
CA THR A 14 -16.21 -4.39 -0.02
C THR A 14 -17.25 -5.25 0.66
N VAL A 15 -16.84 -5.99 1.69
CA VAL A 15 -17.74 -6.88 2.44
C VAL A 15 -18.74 -6.06 3.27
N ASP A 16 -18.26 -4.97 3.85
CA ASP A 16 -19.07 -4.12 4.72
C ASP A 16 -18.70 -2.63 4.60
N GLN A 17 -19.47 -1.81 5.29
CA GLN A 17 -19.27 -0.37 5.30
C GLN A 17 -18.00 0.05 6.08
N GLN A 18 -17.50 -0.79 6.99
CA GLN A 18 -16.29 -0.50 7.75
C GLN A 18 -15.06 -0.62 6.86
N GLU A 19 -15.01 -1.63 5.98
CA GLU A 19 -13.99 -1.73 4.94
C GLU A 19 -14.01 -0.51 4.02
N MET A 20 -15.20 -0.09 3.58
CA MET A 20 -15.35 1.09 2.73
C MET A 20 -14.78 2.35 3.40
N VAL A 21 -15.16 2.61 4.64
CA VAL A 21 -14.63 3.75 5.42
C VAL A 21 -13.13 3.63 5.62
N GLY A 22 -12.62 2.42 5.87
CA GLY A 22 -11.19 2.15 6.05
C GLY A 22 -10.35 2.50 4.82
N ILE A 23 -10.83 2.13 3.61
CA ILE A 23 -10.12 2.43 2.35
C ILE A 23 -10.33 3.86 1.86
N CYS A 24 -11.47 4.47 2.13
CA CYS A 24 -11.71 5.87 1.78
C CYS A 24 -10.98 6.85 2.71
N GLY A 25 -10.71 6.42 3.96
CA GLY A 25 -10.13 7.25 5.00
C GLY A 25 -11.14 8.18 5.65
N ARG A 26 -10.71 8.90 6.70
CA ARG A 26 -11.58 9.88 7.37
C ARG A 26 -11.93 11.01 6.41
N ASN A 27 -13.23 11.31 6.29
CA ASN A 27 -13.72 12.35 5.37
C ASN A 27 -13.20 12.16 3.93
N ASP A 28 -13.08 10.91 3.46
CA ASP A 28 -12.59 10.55 2.13
C ASP A 28 -11.17 11.06 1.81
N GLU A 29 -10.31 11.23 2.82
CA GLU A 29 -8.96 11.76 2.63
C GLU A 29 -8.10 10.91 1.70
N PHE A 30 -8.18 9.57 1.82
CA PHE A 30 -7.45 8.67 0.93
C PHE A 30 -8.03 8.68 -0.48
N LEU A 31 -9.36 8.69 -0.57
CA LEU A 31 -10.04 8.75 -1.87
C LEU A 31 -9.73 10.04 -2.62
N ARG A 32 -9.61 11.18 -1.92
CA ARG A 32 -9.18 12.45 -2.52
C ARG A 32 -7.74 12.40 -3.03
N LEU A 33 -6.82 11.78 -2.26
CA LEU A 33 -5.45 11.58 -2.71
C LEU A 33 -5.39 10.72 -3.97
N ILE A 34 -6.13 9.62 -4.00
CA ILE A 34 -6.19 8.72 -5.15
C ILE A 34 -6.76 9.44 -6.37
N ARG A 35 -7.86 10.18 -6.22
CA ARG A 35 -8.45 10.99 -7.29
C ARG A 35 -7.50 12.05 -7.86
N SER A 36 -6.61 12.60 -7.04
CA SER A 36 -5.62 13.59 -7.52
C SER A 36 -4.46 12.96 -8.30
N ALA A 37 -4.28 11.66 -8.23
CA ALA A 37 -3.15 10.94 -8.81
C ALA A 37 -3.50 10.12 -10.06
N PHE A 38 -4.78 9.82 -10.27
CA PHE A 38 -5.29 9.04 -11.41
C PHE A 38 -6.32 9.86 -12.19
N ASP A 39 -6.23 9.84 -13.50
CA ASP A 39 -7.20 10.52 -14.40
C ASP A 39 -8.43 9.62 -14.64
N CYS A 40 -9.02 9.17 -13.53
CA CYS A 40 -10.19 8.31 -13.49
C CYS A 40 -11.31 8.93 -12.68
N THR A 41 -12.55 8.72 -13.11
CA THR A 41 -13.71 9.01 -12.27
C THR A 41 -13.92 7.89 -11.26
N ILE A 42 -13.89 8.23 -9.97
CA ILE A 42 -14.07 7.27 -8.88
C ILE A 42 -15.34 7.64 -8.11
N VAL A 43 -16.27 6.70 -8.01
CA VAL A 43 -17.53 6.87 -7.27
C VAL A 43 -17.66 5.75 -6.24
N ALA A 44 -17.73 6.12 -4.96
CA ALA A 44 -18.00 5.21 -3.87
C ALA A 44 -19.47 5.31 -3.45
N ARG A 45 -20.21 4.20 -3.47
CA ARG A 45 -21.61 4.12 -3.06
C ARG A 45 -21.88 2.80 -2.33
N GLY A 46 -22.38 2.89 -1.11
CA GLY A 46 -22.62 1.71 -0.27
C GLY A 46 -21.34 0.92 -0.08
N ASN A 47 -21.31 -0.33 -0.50
CA ASN A 47 -20.16 -1.23 -0.42
C ASN A 47 -19.41 -1.38 -1.76
N GLN A 48 -19.62 -0.45 -2.71
CA GLN A 48 -19.07 -0.56 -4.05
C GLN A 48 -18.31 0.70 -4.45
N ILE A 49 -17.12 0.52 -5.02
CA ILE A 49 -16.33 1.57 -5.67
C ILE A 49 -16.35 1.30 -7.18
N THR A 50 -16.90 2.23 -7.91
CA THR A 50 -16.90 2.22 -9.38
C THR A 50 -15.81 3.14 -9.90
N MET A 51 -15.01 2.64 -10.84
CA MET A 51 -13.92 3.38 -11.48
C MET A 51 -14.18 3.43 -12.97
N SER A 52 -14.02 4.58 -13.60
CA SER A 52 -14.15 4.72 -15.06
C SER A 52 -13.09 5.66 -15.62
N GLY A 53 -12.42 5.24 -16.69
CA GLY A 53 -11.32 5.96 -17.32
C GLY A 53 -10.61 5.11 -18.37
N CYS A 54 -9.35 5.47 -18.68
CA CYS A 54 -8.49 4.67 -19.55
C CYS A 54 -8.26 3.27 -18.95
N ALA A 55 -8.21 2.24 -19.79
CA ALA A 55 -8.09 0.84 -19.37
C ALA A 55 -6.87 0.59 -18.47
N GLU A 56 -5.73 1.18 -18.81
CA GLU A 56 -4.50 1.05 -18.02
C GLU A 56 -4.64 1.67 -16.63
N GLU A 57 -5.16 2.88 -16.54
CA GLU A 57 -5.34 3.58 -15.25
C GLU A 57 -6.40 2.91 -14.38
N VAL A 58 -7.50 2.42 -14.98
CA VAL A 58 -8.51 1.65 -14.25
C VAL A 58 -7.93 0.35 -13.70
N ALA A 59 -7.07 -0.35 -14.47
CA ALA A 59 -6.39 -1.55 -14.00
C ALA A 59 -5.43 -1.25 -12.83
N GLN A 60 -4.60 -0.22 -12.94
CA GLN A 60 -3.70 0.22 -11.87
C GLN A 60 -4.46 0.65 -10.63
N LEU A 61 -5.54 1.41 -10.79
CA LEU A 61 -6.38 1.87 -9.70
C LEU A 61 -7.08 0.71 -8.99
N LYS A 62 -7.56 -0.29 -9.74
CA LYS A 62 -8.14 -1.50 -9.17
C LYS A 62 -7.12 -2.27 -8.34
N GLN A 63 -5.90 -2.43 -8.85
CA GLN A 63 -4.80 -3.08 -8.12
C GLN A 63 -4.46 -2.32 -6.83
N LEU A 64 -4.35 -0.99 -6.89
CA LEU A 64 -4.12 -0.15 -5.72
C LEU A 64 -5.19 -0.37 -4.64
N LEU A 65 -6.45 -0.28 -5.00
CA LEU A 65 -7.56 -0.45 -4.06
C LEU A 65 -7.62 -1.86 -3.47
N GLN A 66 -7.28 -2.89 -4.24
CA GLN A 66 -7.16 -4.26 -3.75
C GLN A 66 -6.04 -4.41 -2.70
N GLU A 67 -4.88 -3.78 -2.92
CA GLU A 67 -3.79 -3.78 -1.95
C GLU A 67 -4.14 -3.03 -0.66
N LEU A 68 -4.79 -1.87 -0.77
CA LEU A 68 -5.25 -1.14 0.41
C LEU A 68 -6.29 -1.94 1.21
N LEU A 69 -7.19 -2.65 0.52
CA LEU A 69 -8.17 -3.53 1.15
C LEU A 69 -7.49 -4.72 1.84
N PHE A 70 -6.48 -5.31 1.20
CA PHE A 70 -5.67 -6.38 1.79
C PHE A 70 -4.99 -5.91 3.09
N LEU A 71 -4.38 -4.72 3.09
CA LEU A 71 -3.76 -4.14 4.29
C LEU A 71 -4.77 -3.91 5.40
N TYR A 72 -5.91 -3.34 5.07
CA TYR A 72 -6.97 -3.08 6.03
C TYR A 72 -7.47 -4.37 6.69
N ARG A 73 -7.67 -5.44 5.91
CA ARG A 73 -8.09 -6.76 6.40
C ARG A 73 -7.07 -7.43 7.31
N GLN A 74 -5.80 -7.08 7.19
CA GLN A 74 -4.77 -7.52 8.14
C GLN A 74 -4.81 -6.78 9.49
N GLY A 75 -5.77 -5.87 9.68
CA GLY A 75 -5.91 -5.08 10.91
C GLY A 75 -4.87 -3.97 11.04
N LEU A 76 -4.21 -3.61 9.96
CA LEU A 76 -3.26 -2.50 9.93
C LEU A 76 -4.00 -1.18 9.70
N PRO A 77 -3.81 -0.17 10.56
CA PRO A 77 -4.37 1.14 10.31
C PRO A 77 -3.67 1.75 9.09
N LEU A 78 -4.44 2.00 8.03
CA LEU A 78 -3.92 2.70 6.85
C LEU A 78 -3.57 4.15 7.20
N THR A 79 -2.43 4.59 6.73
CA THR A 79 -1.98 5.98 6.84
C THR A 79 -1.90 6.63 5.46
N THR A 80 -1.91 7.96 5.44
CA THR A 80 -1.66 8.73 4.20
C THR A 80 -0.33 8.36 3.52
N HIS A 81 0.69 8.01 4.34
CA HIS A 81 1.98 7.53 3.83
C HIS A 81 1.82 6.21 3.08
N ASP A 82 1.09 5.24 3.64
CA ASP A 82 0.88 3.93 3.02
C ASP A 82 0.14 4.06 1.69
N VAL A 83 -0.88 4.90 1.64
CA VAL A 83 -1.63 5.18 0.40
C VAL A 83 -0.74 5.81 -0.66
N ARG A 84 0.05 6.84 -0.32
CA ARG A 84 0.98 7.49 -1.25
C ARG A 84 2.05 6.53 -1.76
N TYR A 85 2.60 5.72 -0.85
CA TYR A 85 3.62 4.75 -1.20
C TYR A 85 3.07 3.65 -2.10
N SER A 86 1.88 3.13 -1.81
CA SER A 86 1.20 2.14 -2.65
C SER A 86 0.89 2.70 -4.05
N MET A 87 0.42 3.96 -4.15
CA MET A 87 0.23 4.63 -5.44
C MET A 87 1.53 4.71 -6.26
N TYR A 88 2.63 5.10 -5.61
CA TYR A 88 3.95 5.14 -6.25
C TYR A 88 4.36 3.77 -6.79
N MET A 89 4.24 2.73 -5.97
CA MET A 89 4.65 1.36 -6.31
C MET A 89 3.80 0.77 -7.43
N VAL A 90 2.49 1.00 -7.42
CA VAL A 90 1.58 0.55 -8.49
C VAL A 90 1.92 1.23 -9.81
N LYS A 91 2.12 2.56 -9.81
CA LYS A 91 2.53 3.30 -11.02
C LYS A 91 3.90 2.89 -11.55
N ALA A 92 4.80 2.46 -10.67
CA ALA A 92 6.11 1.93 -11.05
C ALA A 92 6.08 0.45 -11.51
N GLY A 93 4.91 -0.20 -11.50
CA GLY A 93 4.77 -1.62 -11.87
C GLY A 93 5.34 -2.61 -10.84
N ASN A 94 5.59 -2.17 -9.61
CA ASN A 94 6.21 -2.96 -8.53
C ASN A 94 5.19 -3.54 -7.54
N LEU A 95 4.01 -3.90 -8.01
CA LEU A 95 2.93 -4.40 -7.18
C LEU A 95 3.30 -5.67 -6.39
N GLU A 96 4.00 -6.61 -7.04
CA GLU A 96 4.40 -7.86 -6.39
C GLU A 96 5.34 -7.62 -5.19
N SER A 97 6.29 -6.70 -5.35
CA SER A 97 7.19 -6.29 -4.28
C SER A 97 6.46 -5.60 -3.14
N LEU A 98 5.46 -4.79 -3.47
CA LEU A 98 4.57 -4.15 -2.49
C LEU A 98 3.79 -5.18 -1.69
N HIS A 99 3.18 -6.15 -2.37
CA HIS A 99 2.42 -7.22 -1.73
C HIS A 99 3.30 -8.06 -0.79
N ARG A 100 4.49 -8.48 -1.24
CA ARG A 100 5.45 -9.22 -0.41
C ARG A 100 5.88 -8.42 0.82
N MET A 101 6.19 -7.15 0.65
CA MET A 101 6.57 -6.27 1.76
C MET A 101 5.47 -6.18 2.82
N TYR A 102 4.22 -6.04 2.41
CA TYR A 102 3.09 -5.94 3.33
C TYR A 102 2.66 -7.29 3.94
N ALA A 103 2.88 -8.40 3.24
CA ALA A 103 2.63 -9.74 3.77
C ALA A 103 3.66 -10.11 4.86
N ASP A 104 4.88 -9.56 4.79
CA ASP A 104 5.95 -9.86 5.74
C ASP A 104 5.78 -9.07 7.04
N THR A 105 5.97 -9.76 8.18
CA THR A 105 5.96 -9.17 9.51
C THR A 105 7.36 -9.27 10.08
N ILE A 106 7.99 -8.13 10.39
CA ILE A 106 9.33 -8.08 10.96
C ILE A 106 9.31 -8.66 12.37
N ILE A 107 8.41 -8.17 13.21
CA ILE A 107 8.24 -8.56 14.60
C ILE A 107 6.80 -8.26 15.07
N VAL A 108 6.35 -9.01 16.05
CA VAL A 108 5.15 -8.66 16.84
C VAL A 108 5.61 -8.08 18.17
N ASN A 109 5.25 -6.84 18.45
CA ASN A 109 5.65 -6.17 19.69
C ASN A 109 4.89 -6.74 20.91
N ASN A 110 5.33 -6.37 22.13
CA ASN A 110 4.73 -6.84 23.38
C ASN A 110 3.23 -6.51 23.55
N ARG A 111 2.68 -5.64 22.69
CA ARG A 111 1.26 -5.29 22.68
C ARG A 111 0.48 -6.03 21.58
N GLY A 112 1.06 -7.07 20.98
CA GLY A 112 0.44 -7.85 19.92
C GLY A 112 0.36 -7.14 18.56
N ARG A 113 1.01 -5.97 18.40
CA ARG A 113 1.00 -5.23 17.13
C ARG A 113 2.13 -5.71 16.23
N GLN A 114 1.79 -6.00 14.99
CA GLN A 114 2.76 -6.32 13.95
C GLN A 114 3.55 -5.07 13.54
N VAL A 115 4.87 -5.20 13.51
CA VAL A 115 5.79 -4.20 12.94
C VAL A 115 6.16 -4.67 11.56
N LYS A 116 5.93 -3.82 10.57
CA LYS A 116 6.19 -4.10 9.15
C LYS A 116 7.09 -3.02 8.55
N ALA A 117 7.76 -3.36 7.47
CA ALA A 117 8.50 -2.38 6.68
C ALA A 117 7.52 -1.37 6.05
N LYS A 118 7.91 -0.10 6.06
CA LYS A 118 7.12 1.00 5.47
C LYS A 118 7.56 1.35 4.05
N THR A 119 8.70 0.84 3.62
CA THR A 119 9.25 1.04 2.28
C THR A 119 9.95 -0.22 1.80
N LEU A 120 10.03 -0.39 0.48
CA LEU A 120 10.74 -1.50 -0.15
C LEU A 120 12.21 -1.58 0.30
N GLY A 121 12.87 -0.41 0.44
CA GLY A 121 14.26 -0.36 0.92
C GLY A 121 14.42 -0.87 2.36
N GLN A 122 13.46 -0.57 3.25
CA GLN A 122 13.45 -1.13 4.61
C GLN A 122 13.22 -2.65 4.57
N TRP A 123 12.30 -3.11 3.74
CA TRP A 123 12.03 -4.54 3.59
C TRP A 123 13.25 -5.29 3.05
N GLN A 124 13.89 -4.79 2.00
CA GLN A 124 15.13 -5.35 1.46
C GLN A 124 16.26 -5.39 2.50
N TYR A 125 16.35 -4.35 3.33
CA TYR A 125 17.32 -4.29 4.43
C TYR A 125 17.05 -5.38 5.48
N VAL A 126 15.79 -5.59 5.85
CA VAL A 126 15.37 -6.69 6.75
C VAL A 126 15.73 -8.05 6.16
N GLU A 127 15.41 -8.27 4.90
CA GLU A 127 15.75 -9.52 4.19
C GLU A 127 17.27 -9.75 4.14
N THR A 128 18.04 -8.68 3.91
CA THR A 128 19.50 -8.77 3.92
C THR A 128 20.04 -9.15 5.32
N ILE A 129 19.48 -8.59 6.39
CA ILE A 129 19.86 -8.95 7.77
C ILE A 129 19.52 -10.43 8.06
N ARG A 130 18.36 -10.91 7.62
CA ARG A 130 17.92 -12.31 7.85
C ARG A 130 18.83 -13.35 7.20
N HIS A 131 19.43 -13.01 6.07
CA HIS A 131 20.20 -13.97 5.26
C HIS A 131 21.72 -13.81 5.35
N ASN A 132 22.22 -12.82 6.10
CA ASN A 132 23.66 -12.56 6.19
C ASN A 132 24.12 -12.37 7.63
N TYR A 133 25.32 -12.88 7.96
CA TYR A 133 25.92 -12.71 9.28
C TYR A 133 26.34 -11.27 9.57
N ILE A 134 26.71 -10.51 8.54
CA ILE A 134 27.13 -9.13 8.63
C ILE A 134 26.39 -8.33 7.56
N THR A 135 25.73 -7.27 7.95
CA THR A 135 25.02 -6.36 7.06
C THR A 135 25.43 -4.92 7.34
N LEU A 136 25.82 -4.18 6.30
CA LEU A 136 26.17 -2.76 6.39
C LEU A 136 25.04 -1.93 5.79
N GLY A 137 24.40 -1.09 6.60
CA GLY A 137 23.35 -0.16 6.16
C GLY A 137 23.89 1.23 5.94
N ILE A 138 24.02 1.66 4.67
CA ILE A 138 24.44 2.99 4.27
C ILE A 138 23.24 3.75 3.72
N GLY A 139 23.07 5.01 4.12
CA GLY A 139 21.99 5.86 3.60
C GLY A 139 21.81 7.12 4.45
N PRO A 140 21.03 8.10 3.95
CA PRO A 140 20.79 9.36 4.63
C PRO A 140 20.11 9.19 5.98
N ALA A 141 20.21 10.19 6.85
CA ALA A 141 19.51 10.22 8.12
C ALA A 141 17.98 10.17 7.92
N GLY A 142 17.25 9.62 8.90
CA GLY A 142 15.78 9.58 8.87
C GLY A 142 15.16 8.47 8.04
N THR A 143 15.92 7.58 7.40
CA THR A 143 15.41 6.46 6.60
C THR A 143 14.98 5.23 7.41
N GLY A 144 15.05 5.29 8.74
CA GLY A 144 14.62 4.21 9.64
C GLY A 144 15.63 3.07 9.83
N LYS A 145 16.89 3.20 9.36
CA LYS A 145 17.92 2.16 9.51
C LYS A 145 18.09 1.66 10.94
N THR A 146 18.28 2.59 11.88
CA THR A 146 18.49 2.27 13.30
C THR A 146 17.27 1.60 13.92
N GLU A 147 16.07 2.09 13.61
CA GLU A 147 14.84 1.53 14.15
C GLU A 147 14.60 0.11 13.64
N THR A 148 14.78 -0.10 12.33
CA THR A 148 14.70 -1.43 11.71
C THR A 148 15.70 -2.41 12.30
N THR A 149 16.97 -1.99 12.50
CA THR A 149 18.00 -2.84 13.12
C THR A 149 17.66 -3.17 14.58
N LYS A 150 17.14 -2.19 15.34
CA LYS A 150 16.70 -2.41 16.72
C LYS A 150 15.53 -3.39 16.81
N ASP A 151 14.57 -3.30 15.89
CA ASP A 151 13.45 -4.22 15.85
C ASP A 151 13.91 -5.64 15.48
N MET A 152 14.82 -5.79 14.53
CA MET A 152 15.44 -7.07 14.20
C MET A 152 16.25 -7.65 15.36
N GLY A 153 17.01 -6.83 16.10
CA GLY A 153 17.78 -7.29 17.28
C GLY A 153 16.92 -7.74 18.46
N ARG A 154 15.62 -7.50 18.44
CA ARG A 154 14.66 -8.04 19.42
C ARG A 154 14.10 -9.41 19.01
N CYS A 155 14.36 -9.82 17.77
CA CYS A 155 13.94 -11.14 17.24
C CYS A 155 14.99 -12.24 17.47
N LEU A 156 16.23 -11.84 17.81
CA LEU A 156 17.36 -12.72 18.11
C LEU A 156 17.48 -12.94 19.63
#